data_da6e04743211b315ccc045dc404f48c3
#
_entry.id   da6e04743211b315ccc045dc404f48c3
#
_cell.length_a   1.000
_cell.length_b   1.000
_cell.length_c   1.000
_cell.angle_alpha   90.00
_cell.angle_beta   90.00
_cell.angle_gamma   90.00
#
_symmetry.space_group_name_H-M   'P 1'
#
loop_
_entity.id
_entity.type
_entity.pdbx_description
1 polymer ?
#
loop_
_entity_poly.entity_id
_entity_poly.type
_entity_poly.pdbx_seq_one_letter_code
_entity_poly.pdbx_strand_id
1 'polypeptide(L)'
;MVEITINTTVLPDEFLAHRLGMIPLLSMDTAKVLIDQRDCSCEDGCDRCSVELSLDALCTSDRGAMLVTSKDLIRSNTIANMYSDESVFGPVAPRHPDFGKPVGQDDPNANGVVIVQLRKGQHIKARCIARKGFAKEHAKWSPVSAVGFEYDPHNTLRHTTLWYEFDAKKEWPESKNAREEEPPAEGALFDPNLQASRFYFDVE
;
A
#
# COMPACT_ATOMS: atom_id res chain seq x y z
N MET A 1 -6.29 5.07 -11.64
CA MET A 1 -7.58 5.25 -12.34
C MET A 1 -8.13 3.90 -12.70
N VAL A 2 -9.43 3.69 -12.52
CA VAL A 2 -10.14 2.45 -12.92
C VAL A 2 -11.25 2.85 -13.88
N GLU A 3 -11.29 2.22 -15.03
CA GLU A 3 -12.29 2.41 -16.06
C GLU A 3 -13.03 1.08 -16.25
N ILE A 4 -14.30 1.06 -15.90
CA ILE A 4 -15.15 -0.12 -15.98
C ILE A 4 -15.97 -0.03 -17.27
N THR A 5 -15.70 -0.92 -18.21
CA THR A 5 -16.39 -0.93 -19.51
C THR A 5 -17.62 -1.82 -19.52
N ILE A 6 -17.62 -2.88 -18.71
CA ILE A 6 -18.75 -3.80 -18.55
C ILE A 6 -18.91 -4.13 -17.08
N ASN A 7 -20.09 -3.91 -16.54
CA ASN A 7 -20.47 -4.36 -15.21
C ASN A 7 -21.92 -4.84 -15.21
N THR A 8 -22.11 -6.14 -15.14
CA THR A 8 -23.42 -6.76 -14.93
C THR A 8 -23.52 -7.46 -13.58
N THR A 9 -22.61 -7.09 -12.66
CA THR A 9 -22.59 -7.61 -11.30
C THR A 9 -23.64 -6.92 -10.42
N VAL A 10 -23.77 -7.36 -9.17
CA VAL A 10 -24.67 -6.75 -8.18
C VAL A 10 -24.08 -5.47 -7.58
N LEU A 11 -22.75 -5.30 -7.66
CA LEU A 11 -22.05 -4.16 -7.06
C LEU A 11 -21.98 -2.99 -8.04
N PRO A 12 -22.23 -1.75 -7.59
CA PRO A 12 -22.06 -0.55 -8.40
C PRO A 12 -20.56 -0.31 -8.74
N ASP A 13 -20.33 0.44 -9.81
CA ASP A 13 -19.00 0.69 -10.36
C ASP A 13 -18.06 1.36 -9.36
N GLU A 14 -18.56 2.26 -8.54
CA GLU A 14 -17.78 3.00 -7.54
C GLU A 14 -17.19 2.04 -6.48
N PHE A 15 -17.98 1.04 -6.04
CA PHE A 15 -17.50 0.03 -5.10
C PHE A 15 -16.43 -0.86 -5.71
N LEU A 16 -16.63 -1.28 -6.96
CA LEU A 16 -15.66 -2.09 -7.68
C LEU A 16 -14.37 -1.32 -7.94
N ALA A 17 -14.48 -0.07 -8.36
CA ALA A 17 -13.33 0.81 -8.57
C ALA A 17 -12.53 1.04 -7.28
N HIS A 18 -13.20 1.25 -6.15
CA HIS A 18 -12.56 1.40 -4.85
C HIS A 18 -11.82 0.11 -4.45
N ARG A 19 -12.46 -1.05 -4.57
CA ARG A 19 -11.84 -2.35 -4.25
C ARG A 19 -10.62 -2.64 -5.13
N LEU A 20 -10.73 -2.41 -6.44
CA LEU A 20 -9.63 -2.53 -7.39
C LEU A 20 -8.47 -1.60 -7.04
N GLY A 21 -8.78 -0.37 -6.62
CA GLY A 21 -7.78 0.62 -6.20
C GLY A 21 -7.01 0.27 -4.92
N MET A 22 -7.50 -0.68 -4.13
CA MET A 22 -6.87 -1.12 -2.87
C MET A 22 -6.04 -2.41 -3.00
N ILE A 23 -6.01 -3.02 -4.19
CA ILE A 23 -5.21 -4.24 -4.42
C ILE A 23 -3.73 -3.89 -4.39
N PRO A 24 -2.91 -4.56 -3.53
CA PRO A 24 -1.49 -4.32 -3.47
C PRO A 24 -0.79 -4.89 -4.71
N LEU A 25 0.10 -4.09 -5.29
CA LEU A 25 0.91 -4.46 -6.44
C LEU A 25 2.38 -4.52 -6.05
N LEU A 26 3.14 -5.40 -6.70
CA LEU A 26 4.59 -5.48 -6.53
C LEU A 26 5.23 -4.18 -7.05
N SER A 27 5.86 -3.45 -6.15
CA SER A 27 6.34 -2.08 -6.37
C SER A 27 7.86 -1.93 -6.26
N MET A 28 8.60 -3.00 -6.53
CA MET A 28 10.06 -3.02 -6.47
C MET A 28 10.64 -1.91 -7.35
N ASP A 29 11.54 -1.12 -6.78
CA ASP A 29 12.23 -0.01 -7.44
C ASP A 29 11.31 1.07 -8.07
N THR A 30 10.05 1.17 -7.65
CA THR A 30 9.07 2.14 -8.18
C THR A 30 9.62 3.57 -8.24
N ALA A 31 10.37 3.99 -7.21
CA ALA A 31 10.95 5.33 -7.14
C ALA A 31 11.92 5.63 -8.28
N LYS A 32 12.63 4.61 -8.78
CA LYS A 32 13.62 4.73 -9.86
C LYS A 32 13.03 4.46 -11.23
N VAL A 33 12.04 3.56 -11.29
CA VAL A 33 11.50 3.02 -12.53
C VAL A 33 10.35 3.86 -13.08
N LEU A 34 9.50 4.41 -12.19
CA LEU A 34 8.39 5.28 -12.59
C LEU A 34 8.68 6.75 -12.26
N ILE A 35 8.42 7.62 -13.21
CA ILE A 35 8.32 9.06 -12.96
C ILE A 35 6.95 9.38 -12.35
N ASP A 36 6.83 10.51 -11.65
CA ASP A 36 5.53 11.00 -11.21
C ASP A 36 4.70 11.39 -12.42
N GLN A 37 3.39 11.13 -12.36
CA GLN A 37 2.50 11.50 -13.46
C GLN A 37 2.46 13.01 -13.71
N ARG A 38 2.64 13.81 -12.66
CA ARG A 38 2.66 15.27 -12.75
C ARG A 38 3.83 15.79 -13.59
N ASP A 39 4.93 15.00 -13.63
CA ASP A 39 6.14 15.31 -14.41
C ASP A 39 6.11 14.66 -15.79
N CYS A 40 5.04 13.91 -16.10
CA CYS A 40 4.88 13.24 -17.38
C CYS A 40 3.98 14.03 -18.32
N SER A 41 4.36 14.15 -19.56
CA SER A 41 3.59 14.86 -20.61
C SER A 41 2.44 14.03 -21.23
N CYS A 42 2.24 12.78 -20.79
CA CYS A 42 1.15 11.94 -21.28
C CYS A 42 -0.19 12.30 -20.61
N GLU A 43 -1.31 12.16 -21.32
CA GLU A 43 -2.66 12.42 -20.81
C GLU A 43 -3.19 11.27 -19.94
N ASP A 44 -3.21 10.05 -20.47
CA ASP A 44 -3.88 8.90 -19.85
C ASP A 44 -2.96 7.95 -19.08
N GLY A 45 -1.65 8.10 -19.23
CA GLY A 45 -0.63 7.21 -18.69
C GLY A 45 0.24 6.62 -19.79
N CYS A 46 1.47 6.27 -19.44
CA CYS A 46 2.44 5.66 -20.34
C CYS A 46 3.36 4.74 -19.54
N ASP A 47 4.17 3.98 -20.23
CA ASP A 47 5.14 3.06 -19.62
C ASP A 47 6.12 3.72 -18.64
N ARG A 48 6.29 5.02 -18.68
CA ARG A 48 7.20 5.74 -17.79
C ARG A 48 6.58 6.10 -16.46
N CYS A 49 5.27 6.39 -16.44
CA CYS A 49 4.59 6.90 -15.24
C CYS A 49 3.55 5.91 -14.69
N SER A 50 3.21 4.83 -15.40
CA SER A 50 2.12 3.95 -15.00
C SER A 50 2.33 2.48 -15.39
N VAL A 51 1.49 1.63 -14.83
CA VAL A 51 1.31 0.23 -15.19
C VAL A 51 -0.15 0.01 -15.50
N GLU A 52 -0.44 -0.61 -16.64
CA GLU A 52 -1.79 -0.97 -17.03
C GLU A 52 -2.08 -2.43 -16.67
N LEU A 53 -3.26 -2.64 -16.05
CA LEU A 53 -3.80 -3.96 -15.78
C LEU A 53 -5.20 -4.05 -16.39
N SER A 54 -5.53 -5.21 -16.92
CA SER A 54 -6.84 -5.53 -17.46
C SER A 54 -7.52 -6.61 -16.63
N LEU A 55 -8.82 -6.50 -16.47
CA LEU A 55 -9.69 -7.51 -15.88
C LEU A 55 -10.79 -7.82 -16.90
N ASP A 56 -10.96 -9.09 -17.23
CA ASP A 56 -12.06 -9.56 -18.09
C ASP A 56 -12.52 -10.92 -17.58
N ALA A 57 -13.66 -10.96 -16.88
CA ALA A 57 -14.18 -12.16 -16.26
C ALA A 57 -15.67 -12.33 -16.52
N LEU A 58 -16.02 -13.39 -17.26
CA LEU A 58 -17.38 -13.79 -17.58
C LEU A 58 -17.69 -15.14 -16.93
N CYS A 59 -18.74 -15.20 -16.13
CA CYS A 59 -19.21 -16.44 -15.53
C CYS A 59 -20.15 -17.18 -16.48
N THR A 60 -19.70 -18.31 -17.03
CA THR A 60 -20.49 -19.19 -17.92
C THR A 60 -21.04 -20.41 -17.18
N SER A 61 -20.56 -20.70 -15.96
CA SER A 61 -20.89 -21.92 -15.23
C SER A 61 -22.26 -21.83 -14.54
N ASP A 62 -23.03 -22.92 -14.64
CA ASP A 62 -24.26 -23.13 -13.87
C ASP A 62 -24.02 -23.60 -12.43
N ARG A 63 -22.78 -24.01 -12.10
CA ARG A 63 -22.42 -24.65 -10.85
C ARG A 63 -21.87 -23.64 -9.83
N GLY A 64 -22.76 -22.80 -9.26
CA GLY A 64 -22.38 -21.89 -8.19
C GLY A 64 -21.84 -20.53 -8.65
N ALA A 65 -21.29 -19.78 -7.70
CA ALA A 65 -20.71 -18.46 -7.95
C ALA A 65 -19.20 -18.59 -8.30
N MET A 66 -18.78 -17.83 -9.30
CA MET A 66 -17.37 -17.68 -9.68
C MET A 66 -16.75 -16.53 -8.87
N LEU A 67 -15.67 -16.78 -8.17
CA LEU A 67 -14.90 -15.76 -7.49
C LEU A 67 -13.94 -15.09 -8.46
N VAL A 68 -14.02 -13.77 -8.57
CA VAL A 68 -13.03 -12.96 -9.28
C VAL A 68 -12.09 -12.35 -8.23
N THR A 69 -10.82 -12.56 -8.41
CA THR A 69 -9.78 -12.20 -7.44
C THR A 69 -8.69 -11.34 -8.07
N SER A 70 -7.77 -10.85 -7.26
CA SER A 70 -6.58 -10.13 -7.76
C SER A 70 -5.73 -10.96 -8.73
N LYS A 71 -5.85 -12.28 -8.72
CA LYS A 71 -5.13 -13.18 -9.66
C LYS A 71 -5.63 -13.05 -11.10
N ASP A 72 -6.88 -12.62 -11.27
CA ASP A 72 -7.51 -12.43 -12.59
C ASP A 72 -7.10 -11.09 -13.24
N LEU A 73 -6.38 -10.23 -12.52
CA LEU A 73 -5.80 -9.02 -13.06
C LEU A 73 -4.54 -9.32 -13.86
N ILE A 74 -4.59 -9.04 -15.15
CA ILE A 74 -3.49 -9.31 -16.06
C ILE A 74 -2.81 -7.98 -16.42
N ARG A 75 -1.48 -7.92 -16.23
CA ARG A 75 -0.69 -6.77 -16.67
C ARG A 75 -0.73 -6.69 -18.20
N SER A 76 -1.22 -5.59 -18.73
CA SER A 76 -1.24 -5.28 -20.15
C SER A 76 0.04 -4.54 -20.55
N ASN A 77 0.58 -4.90 -21.70
CA ASN A 77 1.71 -4.18 -22.30
C ASN A 77 1.23 -3.19 -23.40
N THR A 78 -0.06 -2.90 -23.43
CA THR A 78 -0.69 -2.12 -24.53
C THR A 78 -0.15 -0.69 -24.58
N ILE A 79 0.14 -0.10 -23.42
CA ILE A 79 0.67 1.26 -23.34
C ILE A 79 2.11 1.34 -23.88
N ALA A 80 2.91 0.27 -23.75
CA ALA A 80 4.30 0.23 -24.25
C ALA A 80 4.41 0.55 -25.73
N ASN A 81 3.38 0.17 -26.49
CA ASN A 81 3.40 0.32 -27.96
C ASN A 81 2.93 1.69 -28.45
N MET A 82 2.25 2.51 -27.62
CA MET A 82 1.70 3.81 -28.05
C MET A 82 2.66 4.99 -27.88
N TYR A 83 3.62 4.89 -26.96
CA TYR A 83 4.52 6.01 -26.60
C TYR A 83 6.00 5.60 -26.61
N SER A 84 6.37 4.65 -27.46
CA SER A 84 7.73 4.10 -27.57
C SER A 84 8.72 4.99 -28.33
N ASP A 85 8.42 6.27 -28.53
CA ASP A 85 9.36 7.18 -29.18
C ASP A 85 10.50 7.56 -28.20
N GLU A 86 11.50 6.67 -28.14
CA GLU A 86 12.71 6.86 -27.34
C GLU A 86 13.48 8.14 -27.70
N SER A 87 13.26 8.68 -28.90
CA SER A 87 13.97 9.83 -29.41
C SER A 87 13.57 11.12 -28.67
N VAL A 88 12.31 11.19 -28.20
CA VAL A 88 11.78 12.37 -27.50
C VAL A 88 11.98 12.28 -25.99
N PHE A 89 11.95 11.07 -25.42
CA PHE A 89 11.84 10.89 -23.98
C PHE A 89 12.99 10.08 -23.34
N GLY A 90 13.93 9.57 -24.12
CA GLY A 90 15.03 8.70 -23.64
C GLY A 90 14.56 7.27 -23.26
N PRO A 91 15.47 6.38 -22.93
CA PRO A 91 15.16 4.98 -22.67
C PRO A 91 14.30 4.79 -21.41
N VAL A 92 13.38 3.82 -21.44
CA VAL A 92 12.61 3.40 -20.26
C VAL A 92 13.54 2.59 -19.35
N ALA A 93 13.55 2.90 -18.06
CA ALA A 93 14.35 2.15 -17.10
C ALA A 93 13.94 0.66 -17.09
N PRO A 94 14.92 -0.27 -17.03
CA PRO A 94 14.61 -1.69 -16.99
C PRO A 94 13.79 -2.02 -15.75
N ARG A 95 12.72 -2.80 -15.93
CA ARG A 95 11.80 -3.19 -14.86
C ARG A 95 11.99 -4.66 -14.50
N HIS A 96 11.80 -4.96 -13.22
CA HIS A 96 11.69 -6.35 -12.80
C HIS A 96 10.51 -7.02 -13.53
N PRO A 97 10.60 -8.29 -13.96
CA PRO A 97 9.53 -8.98 -14.69
C PRO A 97 8.19 -9.00 -13.94
N ASP A 98 8.23 -9.04 -12.62
CA ASP A 98 7.04 -9.07 -11.76
C ASP A 98 6.55 -7.68 -11.32
N PHE A 99 7.24 -6.62 -11.72
CA PHE A 99 6.84 -5.26 -11.39
C PHE A 99 5.41 -4.94 -11.85
N GLY A 100 4.58 -4.47 -10.93
CA GLY A 100 3.18 -4.12 -11.19
C GLY A 100 2.21 -5.31 -11.22
N LYS A 101 2.65 -6.55 -10.98
CA LYS A 101 1.74 -7.67 -10.76
C LYS A 101 1.06 -7.57 -9.38
N PRO A 102 -0.17 -8.06 -9.21
CA PRO A 102 -0.78 -8.22 -7.90
C PRO A 102 0.06 -9.13 -6.98
N VAL A 103 0.16 -8.74 -5.70
CA VAL A 103 0.89 -9.53 -4.71
C VAL A 103 0.27 -10.92 -4.57
N GLY A 104 1.10 -11.97 -4.58
CA GLY A 104 0.65 -13.37 -4.48
C GLY A 104 0.00 -13.93 -5.74
N GLN A 105 0.10 -13.26 -6.90
CA GLN A 105 -0.50 -13.73 -8.15
C GLN A 105 0.05 -15.10 -8.58
N ASP A 106 1.35 -15.28 -8.48
CA ASP A 106 2.04 -16.50 -8.93
C ASP A 106 2.14 -17.58 -7.81
N ASP A 107 1.71 -17.27 -6.58
CA ASP A 107 1.71 -18.22 -5.46
C ASP A 107 0.46 -19.12 -5.53
N PRO A 108 0.60 -20.45 -5.72
CA PRO A 108 -0.52 -21.39 -5.76
C PRO A 108 -1.27 -21.48 -4.43
N ASN A 109 -0.61 -21.17 -3.30
CA ASN A 109 -1.20 -21.24 -1.96
C ASN A 109 -1.93 -19.94 -1.55
N ALA A 110 -1.67 -18.84 -2.22
CA ALA A 110 -2.37 -17.59 -1.94
C ALA A 110 -3.77 -17.59 -2.57
N ASN A 111 -4.78 -17.21 -1.80
CA ASN A 111 -6.17 -17.17 -2.29
C ASN A 111 -6.47 -15.93 -3.17
N GLY A 112 -5.58 -14.96 -3.24
CA GLY A 112 -5.84 -13.67 -3.87
C GLY A 112 -6.85 -12.80 -3.10
N VAL A 113 -6.90 -11.52 -3.44
CA VAL A 113 -7.87 -10.58 -2.86
C VAL A 113 -9.18 -10.67 -3.65
N VAL A 114 -10.29 -11.00 -3.00
CA VAL A 114 -11.61 -11.12 -3.66
C VAL A 114 -12.10 -9.76 -4.12
N ILE A 115 -12.37 -9.62 -5.41
CA ILE A 115 -12.94 -8.41 -6.02
C ILE A 115 -14.46 -8.49 -6.03
N VAL A 116 -15.01 -9.53 -6.65
CA VAL A 116 -16.45 -9.73 -6.78
C VAL A 116 -16.78 -11.21 -6.98
N GLN A 117 -18.00 -11.60 -6.67
CA GLN A 117 -18.58 -12.90 -7.02
C GLN A 117 -19.54 -12.75 -8.20
N LEU A 118 -19.34 -13.55 -9.22
CA LEU A 118 -20.20 -13.59 -10.42
C LEU A 118 -21.08 -14.81 -10.41
N ARG A 119 -22.33 -14.66 -10.80
CA ARG A 119 -23.25 -15.75 -11.17
C ARG A 119 -23.27 -15.91 -12.68
N LYS A 120 -23.88 -17.00 -13.15
CA LYS A 120 -24.02 -17.30 -14.58
C LYS A 120 -24.54 -16.07 -15.36
N GLY A 121 -23.88 -15.75 -16.45
CA GLY A 121 -24.21 -14.64 -17.33
C GLY A 121 -23.73 -13.27 -16.85
N GLN A 122 -23.16 -13.17 -15.65
CA GLN A 122 -22.57 -11.92 -15.18
C GLN A 122 -21.14 -11.76 -15.70
N HIS A 123 -20.81 -10.53 -16.05
CA HIS A 123 -19.55 -10.14 -16.66
C HIS A 123 -19.01 -8.86 -16.01
N ILE A 124 -17.73 -8.84 -15.73
CA ILE A 124 -17.00 -7.63 -15.36
C ILE A 124 -15.81 -7.46 -16.31
N LYS A 125 -15.70 -6.25 -16.88
CA LYS A 125 -14.54 -5.86 -17.68
C LYS A 125 -14.07 -4.49 -17.26
N ALA A 126 -12.80 -4.38 -16.90
CA ALA A 126 -12.21 -3.14 -16.41
C ALA A 126 -10.78 -2.97 -16.90
N ARG A 127 -10.39 -1.72 -17.09
CA ARG A 127 -9.04 -1.26 -17.35
C ARG A 127 -8.55 -0.48 -16.15
N CYS A 128 -7.41 -0.86 -15.59
CA CYS A 128 -6.85 -0.26 -14.39
C CYS A 128 -5.47 0.36 -14.70
N ILE A 129 -5.30 1.64 -14.44
CA ILE A 129 -4.04 2.35 -14.60
C ILE A 129 -3.48 2.64 -13.22
N ALA A 130 -2.46 1.87 -12.83
CA ALA A 130 -1.74 2.05 -11.56
C ALA A 130 -0.61 3.06 -11.73
N ARG A 131 -0.49 3.99 -10.79
CA ARG A 131 0.50 5.07 -10.77
C ARG A 131 1.20 5.07 -9.42
N LYS A 132 2.41 5.63 -9.36
CA LYS A 132 3.04 5.84 -8.07
C LYS A 132 2.35 6.99 -7.31
N GLY A 133 2.39 6.89 -6.00
CA GLY A 133 1.84 7.90 -5.10
C GLY A 133 2.47 7.78 -3.71
N PHE A 134 2.03 8.58 -2.78
CA PHE A 134 2.54 8.60 -1.41
C PHE A 134 1.39 8.68 -0.40
N ALA A 135 1.64 8.18 0.80
CA ALA A 135 0.63 8.00 1.85
C ALA A 135 -0.08 9.29 2.27
N LYS A 136 0.58 10.46 2.17
CA LYS A 136 -0.03 11.76 2.49
C LYS A 136 -1.18 12.11 1.54
N GLU A 137 -1.10 11.68 0.27
CA GLU A 137 -2.15 11.91 -0.71
C GLU A 137 -3.34 10.95 -0.50
N HIS A 138 -3.02 9.66 -0.28
CA HIS A 138 -4.02 8.65 0.04
C HIS A 138 -3.37 7.47 0.78
N ALA A 139 -4.01 7.01 1.86
CA ALA A 139 -3.49 5.94 2.72
C ALA A 139 -3.21 4.61 2.00
N LYS A 140 -3.82 4.35 0.84
CA LYS A 140 -3.56 3.14 0.04
C LYS A 140 -2.10 2.99 -0.41
N TRP A 141 -1.35 4.09 -0.45
CA TRP A 141 0.08 4.09 -0.77
C TRP A 141 0.98 3.93 0.46
N SER A 142 0.40 3.78 1.66
CA SER A 142 1.18 3.46 2.84
C SER A 142 1.64 2.00 2.79
N PRO A 143 2.94 1.73 2.91
CA PRO A 143 3.46 0.36 2.95
C PRO A 143 3.26 -0.30 4.31
N VAL A 144 2.88 0.46 5.33
CA VAL A 144 2.74 0.02 6.72
C VAL A 144 1.35 0.33 7.24
N SER A 145 0.85 -0.49 8.17
CA SER A 145 -0.46 -0.29 8.79
C SER A 145 -0.37 0.61 10.02
N ALA A 146 0.56 0.34 10.93
CA ALA A 146 0.78 1.11 12.14
C ALA A 146 2.27 1.34 12.38
N VAL A 147 2.58 2.48 12.99
CA VAL A 147 3.94 2.80 13.46
C VAL A 147 3.83 3.29 14.91
N GLY A 148 4.31 2.46 15.84
CA GLY A 148 4.54 2.87 17.21
C GLY A 148 5.84 3.68 17.30
N PHE A 149 5.82 4.75 18.05
CA PHE A 149 6.99 5.59 18.29
C PHE A 149 7.14 5.86 19.79
N GLU A 150 8.31 5.59 20.31
CA GLU A 150 8.64 5.83 21.71
C GLU A 150 10.06 6.39 21.86
N TYR A 151 10.27 7.21 22.84
CA TYR A 151 11.58 7.65 23.31
C TYR A 151 11.50 7.89 24.82
N ASP A 152 12.63 7.86 25.52
CA ASP A 152 12.73 8.06 26.95
C ASP A 152 11.70 7.21 27.75
N PRO A 153 11.79 5.87 27.67
CA PRO A 153 10.79 4.97 28.28
C PRO A 153 10.68 5.12 29.82
N HIS A 154 11.69 5.68 30.48
CA HIS A 154 11.67 5.99 31.91
C HIS A 154 11.13 7.40 32.22
N ASN A 155 10.70 8.16 31.20
CA ASN A 155 10.22 9.55 31.32
C ASN A 155 11.17 10.47 32.12
N THR A 156 12.47 10.29 31.94
CA THR A 156 13.53 11.06 32.58
C THR A 156 13.47 12.54 32.16
N LEU A 157 13.08 12.78 30.90
CA LEU A 157 12.91 14.11 30.32
C LEU A 157 11.63 14.82 30.78
N ARG A 158 10.72 14.09 31.42
CA ARG A 158 9.41 14.58 31.87
C ARG A 158 8.56 15.19 30.73
N HIS A 159 8.72 14.69 29.50
CA HIS A 159 7.91 15.12 28.36
C HIS A 159 6.48 14.57 28.41
N THR A 160 6.27 13.44 29.12
CA THR A 160 4.96 12.83 29.29
C THR A 160 4.47 13.06 30.71
N THR A 161 3.26 13.64 30.82
CA THR A 161 2.57 13.77 32.12
C THR A 161 1.67 12.56 32.28
N LEU A 162 1.99 11.69 33.25
CA LEU A 162 1.19 10.53 33.59
C LEU A 162 0.08 10.92 34.55
N TRP A 163 -1.16 10.76 34.14
CA TRP A 163 -2.29 10.91 35.05
C TRP A 163 -2.57 9.58 35.76
N TYR A 164 -2.71 9.56 37.06
CA TYR A 164 -2.99 8.37 37.85
C TYR A 164 -3.94 8.67 39.00
N GLU A 165 -4.72 7.67 39.41
CA GLU A 165 -5.64 7.81 40.56
C GLU A 165 -4.96 7.43 41.89
N PHE A 166 -4.20 6.36 41.92
CA PHE A 166 -3.61 5.79 43.12
C PHE A 166 -2.10 5.61 43.04
N ASP A 167 -1.60 4.95 41.99
CA ASP A 167 -0.19 4.57 41.84
C ASP A 167 0.25 4.62 40.36
N ALA A 168 1.07 5.61 40.04
CA ALA A 168 1.56 5.80 38.67
C ALA A 168 2.29 4.57 38.11
N LYS A 169 3.07 3.85 38.91
CA LYS A 169 3.83 2.69 38.46
C LYS A 169 2.95 1.48 38.12
N LYS A 170 1.83 1.34 38.82
CA LYS A 170 0.88 0.25 38.56
C LYS A 170 -0.05 0.55 37.40
N GLU A 171 -0.47 1.81 37.25
CA GLU A 171 -1.40 2.24 36.22
C GLU A 171 -0.70 2.46 34.87
N TRP A 172 0.58 2.84 34.92
CA TRP A 172 1.44 3.05 33.75
C TRP A 172 2.66 2.14 33.83
N PRO A 173 2.51 0.84 33.49
CA PRO A 173 3.64 -0.07 33.49
C PRO A 173 4.70 0.38 32.46
N GLU A 174 5.95 0.12 32.82
CA GLU A 174 7.08 0.42 31.92
C GLU A 174 6.95 -0.32 30.59
N SER A 175 7.34 0.34 29.53
CA SER A 175 7.34 -0.27 28.19
C SER A 175 8.40 -1.37 28.06
N LYS A 176 8.27 -2.20 27.01
CA LYS A 176 9.29 -3.23 26.71
C LYS A 176 10.68 -2.62 26.46
N ASN A 177 10.74 -1.40 25.97
CA ASN A 177 11.97 -0.69 25.61
C ASN A 177 12.72 -0.14 26.85
N ALA A 178 12.06 0.02 27.98
CA ALA A 178 12.68 0.43 29.24
C ALA A 178 13.81 -0.51 29.70
N ARG A 179 13.80 -1.77 29.24
CA ARG A 179 14.86 -2.75 29.54
C ARG A 179 16.15 -2.49 28.79
N GLU A 180 16.12 -1.68 27.74
CA GLU A 180 17.28 -1.36 26.91
C GLU A 180 18.00 -0.08 27.38
N GLU A 181 17.41 0.63 28.34
CA GLU A 181 18.00 1.83 28.93
C GLU A 181 18.21 1.64 30.43
N GLU A 182 19.25 2.29 30.95
CA GLU A 182 19.49 2.30 32.39
C GLU A 182 18.48 3.23 33.08
N PRO A 183 17.79 2.76 34.13
CA PRO A 183 16.87 3.61 34.88
C PRO A 183 17.64 4.77 35.53
N PRO A 184 17.01 5.93 35.67
CA PRO A 184 17.65 7.07 36.33
C PRO A 184 18.00 6.73 37.80
N ALA A 185 19.18 7.17 38.25
CA ALA A 185 19.61 6.96 39.61
C ALA A 185 18.60 7.56 40.60
N GLU A 186 18.36 6.88 41.74
CA GLU A 186 17.48 7.40 42.79
C GLU A 186 17.97 8.78 43.28
N GLY A 187 17.09 9.78 43.22
CA GLY A 187 17.41 11.14 43.61
C GLY A 187 18.17 11.98 42.57
N ALA A 188 18.31 11.48 41.32
CA ALA A 188 18.88 12.27 40.23
C ALA A 188 18.13 13.59 40.04
N LEU A 189 18.88 14.68 39.95
CA LEU A 189 18.31 16.00 39.68
C LEU A 189 17.86 16.06 38.23
N PHE A 190 16.74 16.73 38.01
CA PHE A 190 16.22 16.95 36.64
C PHE A 190 17.14 17.95 35.91
N ASP A 191 17.60 17.55 34.74
CA ASP A 191 18.36 18.41 33.82
C ASP A 191 17.41 18.87 32.69
N PRO A 192 17.07 20.16 32.59
CA PRO A 192 16.20 20.68 31.56
C PRO A 192 16.85 20.71 30.16
N ASN A 193 18.17 20.54 30.06
CA ASN A 193 18.89 20.54 28.80
C ASN A 193 19.12 19.13 28.24
N LEU A 194 18.70 18.09 28.95
CA LEU A 194 18.82 16.73 28.53
C LEU A 194 17.96 16.48 27.29
N GLN A 195 18.48 15.76 26.30
CA GLN A 195 17.79 15.43 25.06
C GLN A 195 17.73 13.91 24.88
N ALA A 196 16.68 13.45 24.24
CA ALA A 196 16.56 12.03 23.89
C ALA A 196 17.69 11.62 22.93
N SER A 197 18.37 10.53 23.26
CA SER A 197 19.47 9.96 22.47
C SER A 197 19.06 8.70 21.71
N ARG A 198 17.95 8.04 22.12
CA ARG A 198 17.42 6.83 21.50
C ARG A 198 15.96 7.00 21.15
N PHE A 199 15.60 6.39 20.01
CA PHE A 199 14.24 6.41 19.50
C PHE A 199 13.86 4.99 19.08
N TYR A 200 12.69 4.55 19.49
CA TYR A 200 12.17 3.21 19.22
C TYR A 200 11.01 3.30 18.23
N PHE A 201 11.04 2.47 17.20
CA PHE A 201 9.97 2.36 16.22
C PHE A 201 9.49 0.92 16.16
N ASP A 202 8.19 0.74 16.29
CA ASP A 202 7.52 -0.54 16.10
C ASP A 202 6.69 -0.42 14.82
N VAL A 203 7.09 -1.11 13.76
CA VAL A 203 6.53 -0.95 12.41
C VAL A 203 5.83 -2.24 12.00
N GLU A 204 4.51 -2.16 11.71
CA GLU A 204 3.68 -3.25 11.22
C GLU A 204 3.39 -3.14 9.72
#